data_07d753ef4b3e1d3a926f77d35a48dfee
#
_entry.id   07d753ef4b3e1d3a926f77d35a48dfee
#
_cell.length_a   1.000
_cell.length_b   1.000
_cell.length_c   1.000
_cell.angle_alpha   90.00
_cell.angle_beta   90.00
_cell.angle_gamma   90.00
#
_symmetry.space_group_name_H-M   'P 1'
#
loop_
_entity.id
_entity.type
_entity.pdbx_description
1 polymer ?
#
loop_
_entity_poly.entity_id
_entity_poly.type
_entity_poly.pdbx_seq_one_letter_code
_entity_poly.pdbx_strand_id
1 'polypeptide(L)'
;GKAAVVELPTMREVEDLMPMLRNYGLKPFAPAPAGGWVGDVAVLNAETMPAADRYRTYLAVALGQVKVVIGTRAVMYAPVEGPALFAILEDAAYQNMDGMMPYPQARGVMRLRAKSHGGVFVAMANARTPQSQWENTGPGTVETPVSGYSTTIHPLASPLKDATPWVRWL
;
A
#
# COMPACT_ATOMS: atom_id res chain seq x y z
N GLY A 1 12.88 4.29 16.18
CA GLY A 1 12.94 4.37 14.71
C GLY A 1 11.56 4.35 14.12
N LYS A 2 11.39 4.98 12.95
CA LYS A 2 10.08 5.06 12.29
C LYS A 2 9.80 3.75 11.56
N ALA A 3 8.56 3.26 11.65
CA ALA A 3 8.12 2.07 10.92
C ALA A 3 7.60 2.43 9.52
N ALA A 4 7.59 1.46 8.62
CA ALA A 4 6.96 1.56 7.32
C ALA A 4 6.01 0.37 7.11
N VAL A 5 4.78 0.66 6.72
CA VAL A 5 3.73 -0.30 6.41
C VAL A 5 3.39 -0.14 4.94
N VAL A 6 3.60 -1.18 4.14
CA VAL A 6 3.43 -1.12 2.69
C VAL A 6 2.44 -2.19 2.25
N GLU A 7 1.33 -1.76 1.69
CA GLU A 7 0.29 -2.62 1.15
C GLU A 7 0.44 -2.76 -0.36
N LEU A 8 0.46 -3.99 -0.84
CA LEU A 8 0.54 -4.35 -2.25
C LEU A 8 -0.71 -5.13 -2.67
N PRO A 9 -1.10 -5.07 -3.94
CA PRO A 9 -2.32 -5.72 -4.43
C PRO A 9 -2.31 -7.23 -4.29
N THR A 10 -1.19 -7.87 -4.57
CA THR A 10 -1.07 -9.33 -4.59
C THR A 10 0.21 -9.81 -3.92
N MET A 11 0.26 -11.08 -3.56
CA MET A 11 1.49 -11.70 -3.04
C MET A 11 2.61 -11.75 -4.07
N ARG A 12 2.28 -11.76 -5.36
CA ARG A 12 3.28 -11.71 -6.41
C ARG A 12 4.10 -10.42 -6.35
N GLU A 13 3.43 -9.27 -6.22
CA GLU A 13 4.14 -7.99 -6.07
C GLU A 13 4.96 -7.94 -4.78
N VAL A 14 4.48 -8.58 -3.69
CA VAL A 14 5.27 -8.72 -2.46
C VAL A 14 6.55 -9.52 -2.72
N GLU A 15 6.44 -10.63 -3.44
CA GLU A 15 7.59 -11.46 -3.82
C GLU A 15 8.55 -10.73 -4.76
N ASP A 16 8.04 -9.98 -5.72
CA ASP A 16 8.84 -9.17 -6.66
C ASP A 16 9.57 -8.01 -5.95
N LEU A 17 8.99 -7.46 -4.89
CA LEU A 17 9.59 -6.39 -4.09
C LEU A 17 10.75 -6.89 -3.21
N MET A 18 10.70 -8.13 -2.74
CA MET A 18 11.68 -8.67 -1.79
C MET A 18 13.14 -8.65 -2.30
N PRO A 19 13.47 -9.03 -3.56
CA PRO A 19 14.82 -8.88 -4.10
C PRO A 19 15.31 -7.43 -4.09
N MET A 20 14.43 -6.48 -4.40
CA MET A 20 14.77 -5.06 -4.38
C MET A 20 15.13 -4.60 -2.96
N LEU A 21 14.34 -4.99 -1.95
CA LEU A 21 14.63 -4.67 -0.54
C LEU A 21 15.96 -5.27 -0.08
N ARG A 22 16.27 -6.49 -0.51
CA ARG A 22 17.57 -7.13 -0.24
C ARG A 22 18.75 -6.35 -0.83
N ASN A 23 18.60 -5.78 -2.02
CA ASN A 23 19.62 -4.94 -2.66
C ASN A 23 19.90 -3.67 -1.83
N TYR A 24 18.93 -3.21 -1.04
CA TYR A 24 19.10 -2.12 -0.07
C TYR A 24 19.55 -2.61 1.31
N GLY A 25 19.96 -3.87 1.44
CA GLY A 25 20.46 -4.44 2.70
C GLY A 25 19.37 -4.88 3.68
N LEU A 26 18.09 -4.80 3.29
CA LEU A 26 16.98 -5.22 4.15
C LEU A 26 16.72 -6.71 4.00
N LYS A 27 16.75 -7.43 5.12
CA LYS A 27 16.58 -8.90 5.16
C LYS A 27 15.16 -9.27 5.58
N PRO A 28 14.58 -10.32 4.99
CA PRO A 28 13.29 -10.83 5.45
C PRO A 28 13.41 -11.34 6.89
N PHE A 29 12.37 -11.09 7.68
CA PHE A 29 12.27 -11.62 9.05
C PHE A 29 11.95 -13.12 8.99
N ALA A 30 12.93 -13.95 9.34
CA ALA A 30 12.89 -15.38 9.15
C ALA A 30 13.67 -16.10 10.25
N PRO A 31 13.48 -17.44 10.40
CA PRO A 31 14.28 -18.26 11.32
C PRO A 31 15.77 -18.17 11.03
N ALA A 32 16.56 -17.97 12.06
CA ALA A 32 18.01 -17.94 11.96
C ALA A 32 18.62 -19.33 12.26
N PRO A 33 19.76 -19.70 11.61
CA PRO A 33 20.44 -20.97 11.86
C PRO A 33 20.86 -21.16 13.32
N ALA A 34 21.18 -20.08 14.02
CA ALA A 34 21.55 -20.07 15.43
C ALA A 34 20.36 -20.11 16.41
N GLY A 35 19.14 -20.25 15.87
CA GLY A 35 17.90 -20.17 16.62
C GLY A 35 17.31 -18.76 16.67
N GLY A 36 16.01 -18.69 16.96
CA GLY A 36 15.26 -17.43 16.95
C GLY A 36 14.89 -16.96 15.54
N TRP A 37 14.41 -15.73 15.47
CA TRP A 37 14.03 -15.07 14.22
C TRP A 37 14.73 -13.73 14.11
N VAL A 38 15.24 -13.42 12.92
CA VAL A 38 15.99 -12.19 12.64
C VAL A 38 15.57 -11.63 11.29
N GLY A 39 15.69 -10.32 11.13
CA GLY A 39 15.43 -9.61 9.88
C GLY A 39 14.81 -8.25 10.10
N ASP A 40 14.67 -7.52 9.02
CA ASP A 40 14.22 -6.11 8.98
C ASP A 40 12.82 -5.96 8.42
N VAL A 41 12.39 -6.92 7.58
CA VAL A 41 11.15 -6.86 6.80
C VAL A 41 10.23 -8.01 7.19
N ALA A 42 9.11 -7.70 7.79
CA ALA A 42 8.02 -8.64 8.03
C ALA A 42 7.08 -8.73 6.84
N VAL A 43 6.81 -9.93 6.36
CA VAL A 43 5.75 -10.20 5.40
C VAL A 43 4.54 -10.70 6.15
N LEU A 44 3.43 -9.96 6.10
CA LEU A 44 2.16 -10.40 6.67
C LEU A 44 1.29 -11.02 5.58
N ASN A 45 1.22 -12.34 5.59
CA ASN A 45 0.39 -13.11 4.70
C ASN A 45 -0.55 -14.02 5.53
N ALA A 46 -1.85 -13.75 5.42
CA ALA A 46 -2.85 -14.52 6.16
C ALA A 46 -3.14 -15.89 5.55
N GLU A 47 -2.84 -16.09 4.27
CA GLU A 47 -3.28 -17.26 3.51
C GLU A 47 -2.28 -18.42 3.55
N THR A 48 -1.00 -18.14 3.39
CA THR A 48 0.02 -19.19 3.23
C THR A 48 0.95 -19.35 4.45
N MET A 49 1.00 -18.37 5.34
CA MET A 49 1.87 -18.43 6.51
C MET A 49 1.24 -19.28 7.63
N PRO A 50 1.98 -20.26 8.20
CA PRO A 50 1.53 -21.00 9.38
C PRO A 50 1.12 -20.07 10.53
N ALA A 51 0.09 -20.46 11.28
CA ALA A 51 -0.47 -19.61 12.33
C ALA A 51 0.56 -19.18 13.38
N ALA A 52 1.47 -20.09 13.78
CA ALA A 52 2.51 -19.80 14.74
C ALA A 52 3.51 -18.74 14.22
N ASP A 53 3.90 -18.83 12.95
CA ASP A 53 4.84 -17.91 12.33
C ASP A 53 4.19 -16.55 12.09
N ARG A 54 2.93 -16.55 11.70
CA ARG A 54 2.13 -15.32 11.58
C ARG A 54 2.01 -14.58 12.91
N TYR A 55 1.73 -15.30 14.00
CA TYR A 55 1.66 -14.71 15.33
C TYR A 55 3.00 -14.16 15.78
N ARG A 56 4.09 -14.91 15.55
CA ARG A 56 5.46 -14.47 15.87
C ARG A 56 5.82 -13.20 15.10
N THR A 57 5.54 -13.17 13.81
CA THR A 57 5.78 -12.01 12.95
C THR A 57 4.97 -10.80 13.43
N TYR A 58 3.70 -11.01 13.77
CA TYR A 58 2.84 -9.98 14.34
C TYR A 58 3.41 -9.40 15.64
N LEU A 59 3.85 -10.25 16.55
CA LEU A 59 4.48 -9.82 17.81
C LEU A 59 5.79 -9.05 17.56
N ALA A 60 6.62 -9.50 16.63
CA ALA A 60 7.86 -8.82 16.29
C ALA A 60 7.61 -7.39 15.76
N VAL A 61 6.54 -7.19 15.01
CA VAL A 61 6.10 -5.87 14.58
C VAL A 61 5.61 -5.04 15.77
N ALA A 62 4.74 -5.60 16.60
CA ALA A 62 4.18 -4.92 17.77
C ALA A 62 5.27 -4.48 18.78
N LEU A 63 6.30 -5.29 18.93
CA LEU A 63 7.45 -5.00 19.81
C LEU A 63 8.51 -4.10 19.15
N GLY A 64 8.29 -3.65 17.91
CA GLY A 64 9.23 -2.79 17.18
C GLY A 64 10.54 -3.46 16.78
N GLN A 65 10.62 -4.79 16.84
CA GLN A 65 11.78 -5.57 16.38
C GLN A 65 11.93 -5.49 14.86
N VAL A 66 10.83 -5.42 14.16
CA VAL A 66 10.77 -5.28 12.70
C VAL A 66 10.15 -3.91 12.36
N LYS A 67 10.80 -3.18 11.49
CA LYS A 67 10.41 -1.80 11.14
C LYS A 67 9.73 -1.66 9.78
N VAL A 68 9.93 -2.63 8.90
CA VAL A 68 9.30 -2.64 7.58
C VAL A 68 8.31 -3.80 7.54
N VAL A 69 7.06 -3.49 7.26
CA VAL A 69 5.99 -4.48 7.16
C VAL A 69 5.38 -4.39 5.79
N ILE A 70 5.42 -5.48 5.05
CA ILE A 70 4.85 -5.56 3.70
C ILE A 70 3.84 -6.70 3.61
N GLY A 71 2.90 -6.59 2.72
CA GLY A 71 1.92 -7.64 2.48
C GLY A 71 0.71 -7.14 1.70
N THR A 72 -0.27 -7.98 1.62
CA THR A 72 -1.57 -7.65 1.05
C THR A 72 -2.48 -7.03 2.12
N ARG A 73 -3.78 -7.14 1.98
CA ARG A 73 -4.78 -6.54 2.89
C ARG A 73 -4.52 -6.68 4.39
N ALA A 74 -3.95 -7.81 4.81
CA ALA A 74 -3.68 -8.04 6.23
C ALA A 74 -2.75 -6.97 6.83
N VAL A 75 -1.89 -6.37 6.01
CA VAL A 75 -0.89 -5.40 6.47
C VAL A 75 -1.51 -4.08 6.94
N MET A 76 -2.70 -3.73 6.45
CA MET A 76 -3.36 -2.50 6.90
C MET A 76 -3.67 -2.49 8.41
N TYR A 77 -3.65 -3.66 9.05
CA TYR A 77 -3.83 -3.82 10.50
C TYR A 77 -2.53 -4.13 11.25
N ALA A 78 -1.37 -4.02 10.61
CA ALA A 78 -0.09 -4.27 11.25
C ALA A 78 0.06 -3.45 12.55
N PRO A 79 0.47 -4.07 13.68
CA PRO A 79 0.46 -3.42 14.98
C PRO A 79 1.71 -2.54 15.19
N VAL A 80 1.92 -1.56 14.31
CA VAL A 80 3.01 -0.61 14.47
C VAL A 80 2.66 0.45 15.49
N GLU A 81 3.64 0.92 16.23
CA GLU A 81 3.49 1.98 17.22
C GLU A 81 4.21 3.27 16.78
N GLY A 82 3.68 4.40 17.21
CA GLY A 82 4.23 5.72 16.94
C GLY A 82 4.16 6.14 15.47
N PRO A 83 4.87 7.21 15.11
CA PRO A 83 4.86 7.74 13.74
C PRO A 83 5.40 6.74 12.73
N ALA A 84 4.61 6.46 11.68
CA ALA A 84 4.94 5.49 10.66
C ALA A 84 4.60 6.00 9.25
N LEU A 85 5.28 5.45 8.26
CA LEU A 85 4.89 5.58 6.86
C LEU A 85 3.84 4.51 6.56
N PHE A 86 2.72 4.92 5.99
CA PHE A 86 1.70 4.02 5.48
C PHE A 86 1.62 4.22 3.96
N ALA A 87 2.02 3.22 3.21
CA ALA A 87 2.07 3.26 1.76
C ALA A 87 1.13 2.20 1.16
N ILE A 88 0.43 2.59 0.11
CA ILE A 88 -0.39 1.69 -0.70
C ILE A 88 0.05 1.79 -2.16
N LEU A 89 0.30 0.65 -2.78
CA LEU A 89 0.66 0.55 -4.18
C LEU A 89 -0.55 0.15 -5.01
N GLU A 90 -0.71 0.79 -6.17
CA GLU A 90 -1.80 0.51 -7.12
C GLU A 90 -3.16 0.54 -6.43
N ASP A 91 -3.48 1.65 -5.78
CA ASP A 91 -4.71 1.81 -4.98
C ASP A 91 -6.01 1.54 -5.77
N ALA A 92 -5.96 1.61 -7.11
CA ALA A 92 -7.06 1.21 -7.99
C ALA A 92 -7.42 -0.29 -7.85
N ALA A 93 -6.46 -1.14 -7.56
CA ALA A 93 -6.68 -2.57 -7.44
C ALA A 93 -7.59 -2.96 -6.26
N TYR A 94 -7.75 -2.06 -5.29
CA TYR A 94 -8.56 -2.29 -4.09
C TYR A 94 -10.00 -1.76 -4.20
N GLN A 95 -10.36 -1.14 -5.32
CA GLN A 95 -11.69 -0.56 -5.50
C GLN A 95 -12.78 -1.60 -5.77
N ASN A 96 -12.42 -2.73 -6.39
CA ASN A 96 -13.34 -3.76 -6.84
C ASN A 96 -13.39 -4.95 -5.89
N MET A 97 -13.51 -4.70 -4.60
CA MET A 97 -13.66 -5.78 -3.64
C MET A 97 -15.13 -6.21 -3.57
N ASP A 98 -15.44 -7.09 -4.50
CA ASP A 98 -16.80 -7.58 -4.70
C ASP A 98 -17.36 -8.38 -3.53
N GLY A 99 -18.58 -8.02 -3.17
CA GLY A 99 -19.62 -8.95 -2.77
C GLY A 99 -19.72 -9.29 -1.31
N MET A 100 -18.78 -8.98 -0.43
CA MET A 100 -18.94 -9.22 1.00
C MET A 100 -18.77 -7.94 1.81
N MET A 101 -19.84 -7.24 1.98
CA MET A 101 -19.92 -6.09 2.87
C MET A 101 -19.96 -6.54 4.36
N PRO A 102 -19.39 -5.76 5.27
CA PRO A 102 -18.66 -4.51 5.06
C PRO A 102 -17.13 -4.71 5.11
N TYR A 103 -16.45 -4.65 4.01
CA TYR A 103 -14.98 -4.59 4.04
C TYR A 103 -14.50 -3.15 4.17
N PRO A 104 -13.56 -2.89 5.08
CA PRO A 104 -12.92 -1.59 5.16
C PRO A 104 -12.10 -1.34 3.87
N GLN A 105 -12.24 -0.14 3.35
CA GLN A 105 -11.46 0.29 2.21
C GLN A 105 -10.00 0.48 2.61
N ALA A 106 -9.08 -0.25 1.98
CA ALA A 106 -7.66 -0.27 2.32
C ALA A 106 -7.04 1.14 2.36
N ARG A 107 -7.25 1.93 1.30
CA ARG A 107 -6.75 3.30 1.21
C ARG A 107 -7.25 4.18 2.35
N GLY A 108 -8.54 4.11 2.67
CA GLY A 108 -9.15 4.86 3.76
C GLY A 108 -8.58 4.49 5.13
N VAL A 109 -8.40 3.20 5.39
CA VAL A 109 -7.81 2.68 6.63
C VAL A 109 -6.36 3.13 6.77
N MET A 110 -5.54 2.96 5.73
CA MET A 110 -4.12 3.35 5.74
C MET A 110 -3.95 4.86 5.97
N ARG A 111 -4.78 5.67 5.32
CA ARG A 111 -4.79 7.13 5.51
C ARG A 111 -5.22 7.54 6.93
N LEU A 112 -6.27 6.92 7.46
CA LEU A 112 -6.74 7.18 8.82
C LEU A 112 -5.67 6.81 9.85
N ARG A 113 -5.02 5.66 9.66
CA ARG A 113 -3.92 5.22 10.52
C ARG A 113 -2.72 6.15 10.45
N ALA A 114 -2.32 6.59 9.25
CA ALA A 114 -1.26 7.57 9.12
C ALA A 114 -1.56 8.83 9.95
N LYS A 115 -2.79 9.33 9.86
CA LYS A 115 -3.23 10.48 10.66
C LYS A 115 -3.19 10.20 12.17
N SER A 116 -3.73 9.06 12.61
CA SER A 116 -3.79 8.72 14.05
C SER A 116 -2.42 8.44 14.66
N HIS A 117 -1.47 7.95 13.86
CA HIS A 117 -0.09 7.70 14.29
C HIS A 117 0.85 8.91 14.14
N GLY A 118 0.35 10.06 13.69
CA GLY A 118 1.21 11.21 13.39
C GLY A 118 2.25 10.93 12.30
N GLY A 119 1.89 10.04 11.38
CA GLY A 119 2.75 9.56 10.30
C GLY A 119 2.41 10.17 8.94
N VAL A 120 2.87 9.52 7.89
CA VAL A 120 2.68 9.95 6.49
C VAL A 120 1.94 8.85 5.72
N PHE A 121 0.96 9.27 4.91
CA PHE A 121 0.30 8.40 3.95
C PHE A 121 0.84 8.66 2.54
N VAL A 122 1.14 7.59 1.81
CA VAL A 122 1.60 7.65 0.42
C VAL A 122 0.81 6.66 -0.41
N ALA A 123 0.19 7.14 -1.48
CA ALA A 123 -0.41 6.29 -2.51
C ALA A 123 0.45 6.38 -3.77
N MET A 124 0.84 5.23 -4.30
CA MET A 124 1.67 5.09 -5.50
C MET A 124 0.93 4.24 -6.52
N ALA A 125 0.75 4.76 -7.72
CA ALA A 125 0.10 4.04 -8.80
C ALA A 125 0.57 4.57 -10.16
N ASN A 126 0.46 3.74 -11.19
CA ASN A 126 0.74 4.16 -12.57
C ASN A 126 -0.32 5.12 -13.10
N ALA A 127 -1.55 4.98 -12.62
CA ALA A 127 -2.65 5.86 -12.95
C ALA A 127 -3.41 6.27 -11.69
N ARG A 128 -3.87 7.51 -11.63
CA ARG A 128 -4.65 7.99 -10.50
C ARG A 128 -6.07 7.43 -10.53
N THR A 129 -6.55 7.05 -9.38
CA THR A 129 -7.98 6.79 -9.19
C THR A 129 -8.76 8.11 -9.14
N PRO A 130 -10.07 8.11 -9.46
CA PRO A 130 -10.90 9.29 -9.30
C PRO A 130 -10.85 9.87 -7.88
N GLN A 131 -10.79 9.00 -6.87
CA GLN A 131 -10.66 9.42 -5.47
C GLN A 131 -9.32 10.10 -5.22
N SER A 132 -8.21 9.53 -5.71
CA SER A 132 -6.87 10.11 -5.58
C SER A 132 -6.79 11.46 -6.29
N GLN A 133 -7.40 11.57 -7.46
CA GLN A 133 -7.50 12.83 -8.21
C GLN A 133 -8.29 13.88 -7.42
N TRP A 134 -9.45 13.52 -6.92
CA TRP A 134 -10.30 14.41 -6.12
C TRP A 134 -9.58 14.95 -4.88
N GLU A 135 -8.87 14.09 -4.17
CA GLU A 135 -8.12 14.48 -2.96
C GLU A 135 -6.96 15.44 -3.27
N ASN A 136 -6.42 15.38 -4.48
CA ASN A 136 -5.29 16.22 -4.92
C ASN A 136 -5.69 17.50 -5.65
N THR A 137 -6.96 17.67 -5.99
CA THR A 137 -7.44 18.89 -6.67
C THR A 137 -7.80 20.04 -5.73
N GLY A 138 -7.54 19.91 -4.44
CA GLY A 138 -7.76 20.98 -3.46
C GLY A 138 -6.89 22.21 -3.75
N PRO A 139 -7.30 23.40 -3.26
CA PRO A 139 -6.53 24.62 -3.45
C PRO A 139 -5.11 24.46 -2.90
N GLY A 140 -4.11 24.78 -3.71
CA GLY A 140 -2.70 24.69 -3.33
C GLY A 140 -2.00 23.36 -3.60
N THR A 141 -2.67 22.38 -4.19
CA THR A 141 -2.01 21.14 -4.62
C THR A 141 -1.28 21.35 -5.94
N VAL A 142 0.03 21.21 -5.92
CA VAL A 142 0.85 21.22 -7.14
C VAL A 142 1.09 19.77 -7.55
N GLU A 143 0.61 19.42 -8.74
CA GLU A 143 0.93 18.13 -9.34
C GLU A 143 2.28 18.22 -10.03
N THR A 144 3.25 17.49 -9.52
CA THR A 144 4.52 17.30 -10.22
C THR A 144 4.50 15.91 -10.85
N PRO A 145 4.45 15.79 -12.19
CA PRO A 145 4.61 14.49 -12.83
C PRO A 145 6.01 13.96 -12.52
N VAL A 146 6.09 12.82 -11.87
CA VAL A 146 7.36 12.16 -11.49
C VAL A 146 7.97 11.44 -12.70
N SER A 147 7.16 11.09 -13.69
CA SER A 147 7.64 10.52 -14.96
C SER A 147 7.88 11.64 -15.95
N GLY A 148 9.01 11.61 -16.66
CA GLY A 148 9.32 12.58 -17.75
C GLY A 148 8.39 12.50 -18.96
N TYR A 149 7.20 11.92 -18.81
CA TYR A 149 6.15 11.92 -19.82
C TYR A 149 5.28 13.16 -19.65
N SER A 150 5.20 13.99 -20.68
CA SER A 150 4.20 15.04 -20.74
C SER A 150 2.83 14.39 -20.93
N THR A 151 1.97 14.53 -19.94
CA THR A 151 0.58 14.11 -20.09
C THR A 151 -0.17 15.23 -20.80
N THR A 152 -0.52 15.01 -22.05
CA THR A 152 -1.42 15.91 -22.75
C THR A 152 -2.85 15.51 -22.37
N ILE A 153 -3.50 16.33 -21.58
CA ILE A 153 -4.93 16.18 -21.32
C ILE A 153 -5.63 16.72 -22.58
N HIS A 154 -6.23 15.82 -23.34
CA HIS A 154 -7.13 16.21 -24.41
C HIS A 154 -8.52 16.42 -23.79
N PRO A 155 -8.99 17.66 -23.57
CA PRO A 155 -10.37 17.88 -23.20
C PRO A 155 -11.22 17.36 -24.36
N LEU A 156 -12.23 16.57 -24.05
CA LEU A 156 -13.26 16.24 -25.04
C LEU A 156 -13.93 17.56 -25.46
N ALA A 157 -13.47 18.10 -26.56
CA ALA A 157 -13.91 19.40 -27.08
C ALA A 157 -15.40 19.42 -27.47
N SER A 158 -16.02 18.26 -27.54
CA SER A 158 -17.45 18.13 -27.82
C SER A 158 -17.99 16.86 -27.16
N PRO A 159 -19.16 16.88 -26.54
CA PRO A 159 -19.77 15.63 -26.10
C PRO A 159 -19.98 14.78 -27.34
N LEU A 160 -19.42 13.58 -27.34
CA LEU A 160 -19.72 12.56 -28.32
C LEU A 160 -21.23 12.31 -28.24
N LYS A 161 -22.00 12.93 -29.16
CA LYS A 161 -23.47 12.91 -29.11
C LYS A 161 -24.05 11.50 -29.14
N ASP A 162 -23.27 10.55 -29.67
CA ASP A 162 -23.68 9.16 -29.87
C ASP A 162 -22.91 8.16 -29.00
N ALA A 163 -22.10 8.66 -28.06
CA ALA A 163 -21.37 7.75 -27.15
C ALA A 163 -22.29 7.25 -26.04
N THR A 164 -22.21 5.96 -25.80
CA THR A 164 -22.85 5.36 -24.63
C THR A 164 -22.31 5.99 -23.35
N PRO A 165 -23.08 6.10 -22.26
CA PRO A 165 -22.68 6.82 -21.05
C PRO A 165 -21.30 6.43 -20.50
N TRP A 166 -20.88 5.17 -20.60
CA TRP A 166 -19.58 4.71 -20.12
C TRP A 166 -18.39 5.16 -21.00
N VAL A 167 -18.61 5.52 -22.27
CA VAL A 167 -17.56 6.09 -23.13
C VAL A 167 -17.29 7.57 -22.81
N ARG A 168 -18.18 8.24 -22.11
CA ARG A 168 -18.03 9.65 -21.71
C ARG A 168 -17.07 9.84 -20.51
N TRP A 169 -16.60 8.74 -19.90
CA TRP A 169 -15.74 8.76 -18.72
C TRP A 169 -14.29 8.35 -19.03
N LEU A 170 -13.97 8.07 -20.27
CA LEU A 170 -12.62 7.89 -20.78
C LEU A 170 -12.10 9.21 -21.34
#